data_01b65fea2711d70e75be7705ee19c171
#
_entry.id   01b65fea2711d70e75be7705ee19c171
#
_cell.length_a   1.000
_cell.length_b   1.000
_cell.length_c   1.000
_cell.angle_alpha   90.00
_cell.angle_beta   90.00
_cell.angle_gamma   90.00
#
_symmetry.space_group_name_H-M   'P 1'
#
loop_
_entity.id
_entity.type
_entity.pdbx_description
1 polymer ?
#
loop_
_entity_poly.entity_id
_entity_poly.type
_entity_poly.pdbx_seq_one_letter_code
_entity_poly.pdbx_strand_id
1 'polypeptide(L)'
;AVAVALAAAAGAPGAAQALDFTAGDWDISLNTTLSWGQLYRVEHPDPRLVGTADGGSGRSPNIDDGNLNYDTGLVSNAFKAVSELAFDRGNYGLFVRGSALYDYEVEEQPTERTPISESGRNLAGSYVRLLDAFAHGRWDLNGHELGVRAGRQVVNWGESTFIQGGINNAINHFDVSALRVPGSEVREAYLPQEMFQVSYA
;
A
#
# COMPACT_ATOMS: atom_id res chain seq x y z
N ALA A 1 27.72 0.47 7.73
CA ALA A 1 27.15 -0.86 7.57
C ALA A 1 25.68 -0.69 7.22
N VAL A 2 25.27 -1.18 6.07
CA VAL A 2 23.86 -1.16 5.64
C VAL A 2 23.22 -2.35 6.34
N ALA A 3 22.32 -2.08 7.28
CA ALA A 3 21.50 -3.13 7.88
C ALA A 3 20.57 -3.68 6.79
N VAL A 4 20.85 -4.88 6.31
CA VAL A 4 19.96 -5.62 5.43
C VAL A 4 18.87 -6.22 6.32
N ALA A 5 17.69 -5.66 6.29
CA ALA A 5 16.51 -6.29 6.87
C ALA A 5 16.19 -7.53 6.03
N LEU A 6 16.56 -8.70 6.52
CA LEU A 6 16.15 -9.96 5.94
C LEU A 6 14.69 -10.18 6.32
N ALA A 7 13.78 -9.85 5.42
CA ALA A 7 12.40 -10.28 5.52
C ALA A 7 12.37 -11.79 5.30
N ALA A 8 12.41 -12.56 6.37
CA ALA A 8 12.14 -13.99 6.30
C ALA A 8 10.63 -14.16 6.07
N ALA A 9 10.22 -14.09 4.83
CA ALA A 9 8.91 -14.54 4.40
C ALA A 9 8.89 -16.08 4.49
N ALA A 10 8.73 -16.61 5.69
CA ALA A 10 8.22 -17.97 5.88
C ALA A 10 6.70 -17.92 5.59
N GLY A 11 6.35 -17.57 4.36
CA GLY A 11 4.96 -17.54 3.92
C GLY A 11 4.46 -18.94 3.67
N ALA A 12 3.50 -19.39 4.47
CA ALA A 12 2.48 -20.24 3.88
C ALA A 12 1.90 -19.43 2.69
N PRO A 13 1.71 -20.06 1.50
CA PRO A 13 1.13 -19.35 0.37
C PRO A 13 -0.20 -18.76 0.82
N GLY A 14 -0.30 -17.42 0.83
CA GLY A 14 -1.56 -16.76 1.08
C GLY A 14 -2.58 -17.30 0.08
N ALA A 15 -3.68 -17.82 0.56
CA ALA A 15 -4.73 -18.32 -0.31
C ALA A 15 -5.34 -17.11 -1.01
N ALA A 16 -4.96 -16.86 -2.26
CA ALA A 16 -5.70 -16.00 -3.16
C ALA A 16 -6.96 -16.77 -3.56
N GLN A 17 -8.13 -16.28 -3.18
CA GLN A 17 -9.40 -16.84 -3.63
C GLN A 17 -10.04 -15.87 -4.62
N ALA A 18 -10.08 -16.30 -5.88
CA ALA A 18 -10.91 -15.67 -6.89
C ALA A 18 -12.27 -16.38 -6.89
N LEU A 19 -13.34 -15.61 -6.77
CA LEU A 19 -14.71 -16.08 -6.94
C LEU A 19 -15.27 -15.39 -8.18
N ASP A 20 -15.45 -16.19 -9.23
CA ASP A 20 -16.06 -15.72 -10.47
C ASP A 20 -17.47 -16.28 -10.60
N PHE A 21 -18.45 -15.44 -10.85
CA PHE A 21 -19.82 -15.84 -11.08
C PHE A 21 -20.54 -14.91 -12.04
N THR A 22 -21.53 -15.44 -12.72
CA THR A 22 -22.33 -14.68 -13.67
C THR A 22 -23.74 -14.45 -13.12
N ALA A 23 -24.23 -13.22 -13.15
CA ALA A 23 -25.57 -12.83 -12.74
C ALA A 23 -26.29 -12.13 -13.89
N GLY A 24 -27.09 -12.84 -14.64
CA GLY A 24 -27.67 -12.35 -15.89
C GLY A 24 -26.60 -12.09 -16.94
N ASP A 25 -26.50 -10.83 -17.41
CA ASP A 25 -25.49 -10.40 -18.38
C ASP A 25 -24.20 -9.82 -17.71
N TRP A 26 -24.09 -9.96 -16.39
CA TRP A 26 -22.95 -9.45 -15.62
C TRP A 26 -21.99 -10.58 -15.27
N ASP A 27 -20.74 -10.39 -15.60
CA ASP A 27 -19.64 -11.17 -15.09
C ASP A 27 -19.06 -10.45 -13.86
N ILE A 28 -19.04 -11.16 -12.74
CA ILE A 28 -18.62 -10.61 -11.46
C ILE A 28 -17.42 -11.41 -10.97
N SER A 29 -16.33 -10.71 -10.67
CA SER A 29 -15.16 -11.34 -10.06
C SER A 29 -14.80 -10.66 -8.74
N LEU A 30 -14.60 -11.48 -7.72
CA LEU A 30 -14.10 -11.06 -6.41
C LEU A 30 -12.76 -11.77 -6.17
N ASN A 31 -11.71 -10.98 -6.03
CA ASN A 31 -10.39 -11.47 -5.69
C ASN A 31 -9.95 -10.87 -4.36
N THR A 32 -9.58 -11.72 -3.39
CA THR A 32 -9.10 -11.26 -2.09
C THR A 32 -7.76 -11.91 -1.78
N THR A 33 -6.77 -11.07 -1.52
CA THR A 33 -5.44 -11.47 -1.07
C THR A 33 -5.33 -11.19 0.43
N LEU A 34 -5.04 -12.23 1.20
CA LEU A 34 -4.71 -12.12 2.62
C LEU A 34 -3.20 -12.30 2.77
N SER A 35 -2.56 -11.41 3.49
CA SER A 35 -1.14 -11.49 3.79
C SER A 35 -0.89 -11.28 5.28
N TRP A 36 0.12 -11.99 5.77
CA TRP A 36 0.67 -11.82 7.10
C TRP A 36 2.18 -11.67 6.99
N GLY A 37 2.74 -10.73 7.72
CA GLY A 37 4.16 -10.48 7.69
C GLY A 37 4.68 -9.94 9.00
N GLN A 38 5.96 -10.19 9.26
CA GLN A 38 6.65 -9.73 10.46
C GLN A 38 7.93 -8.98 10.09
N LEU A 39 8.27 -7.97 10.87
CA LEU A 39 9.52 -7.24 10.77
C LEU A 39 10.27 -7.31 12.08
N TYR A 40 11.52 -7.74 12.01
CA TYR A 40 12.42 -7.82 13.17
C TYR A 40 13.55 -6.81 13.02
N ARG A 41 13.81 -6.06 14.06
CA ARG A 41 15.01 -5.25 14.19
C ARG A 41 16.11 -6.08 14.82
N VAL A 42 17.20 -6.30 14.10
CA VAL A 42 18.30 -7.20 14.51
C VAL A 42 19.47 -6.46 15.16
N GLU A 43 19.54 -5.12 15.02
CA GLU A 43 20.61 -4.30 15.58
C GLU A 43 20.04 -3.10 16.34
N HIS A 44 20.72 -2.69 17.40
CA HIS A 44 20.43 -1.45 18.10
C HIS A 44 20.65 -0.23 17.20
N PRO A 45 20.02 0.93 17.51
CA PRO A 45 20.27 2.17 16.79
C PRO A 45 21.77 2.54 16.78
N ASP A 46 22.32 2.84 15.60
CA ASP A 46 23.69 3.37 15.53
C ASP A 46 23.72 4.79 16.15
N PRO A 47 24.54 5.04 17.19
CA PRO A 47 24.61 6.35 17.82
C PRO A 47 24.94 7.50 16.86
N ARG A 48 25.54 7.21 15.69
CA ARG A 48 25.83 8.22 14.67
C ARG A 48 24.59 8.69 13.91
N LEU A 49 23.51 7.90 13.96
CA LEU A 49 22.22 8.24 13.36
C LEU A 49 21.23 8.85 14.38
N VAL A 50 21.59 8.83 15.68
CA VAL A 50 20.80 9.42 16.74
C VAL A 50 21.35 10.83 17.05
N GLY A 51 20.46 11.81 17.19
CA GLY A 51 20.83 13.20 17.49
C GLY A 51 21.53 13.37 18.83
N THR A 52 22.37 14.38 18.95
CA THR A 52 23.08 14.67 20.22
C THR A 52 22.15 15.02 21.37
N ALA A 53 21.00 15.60 21.10
CA ALA A 53 19.97 15.90 22.09
C ALA A 53 19.35 14.61 22.69
N ASP A 54 19.42 13.51 21.97
CA ASP A 54 18.88 12.21 22.34
C ASP A 54 19.96 11.19 22.75
N GLY A 55 21.18 11.68 23.01
CA GLY A 55 22.30 10.86 23.50
C GLY A 55 23.15 10.22 22.40
N GLY A 56 22.92 10.52 21.15
CA GLY A 56 23.73 10.08 20.03
C GLY A 56 24.85 11.07 19.63
N SER A 57 25.44 10.87 18.46
CA SER A 57 26.46 11.73 17.87
C SER A 57 26.06 12.31 16.51
N GLY A 58 24.83 12.05 16.06
CA GLY A 58 24.28 12.58 14.81
C GLY A 58 24.02 14.09 14.87
N ARG A 59 24.25 14.78 13.78
CA ARG A 59 23.98 16.23 13.65
C ARG A 59 22.53 16.50 13.24
N SER A 60 21.57 15.95 13.98
CA SER A 60 20.15 16.20 13.73
C SER A 60 19.54 17.05 14.84
N PRO A 61 18.77 18.10 14.54
CA PRO A 61 17.98 18.83 15.53
C PRO A 61 16.65 18.13 15.86
N ASN A 62 16.32 17.08 15.12
CA ASN A 62 15.05 16.39 15.26
C ASN A 62 15.07 15.40 16.44
N ILE A 63 13.92 15.18 17.06
CA ILE A 63 13.70 14.12 18.01
C ILE A 63 13.74 12.78 17.23
N ASP A 64 14.52 11.82 17.72
CA ASP A 64 14.77 10.55 17.05
C ASP A 64 13.85 9.41 17.52
N ASP A 65 12.58 9.70 17.79
CA ASP A 65 11.60 8.70 18.21
C ASP A 65 11.47 7.55 17.22
N GLY A 66 11.62 7.82 15.93
CA GLY A 66 11.60 6.77 14.90
C GLY A 66 12.71 5.71 15.04
N ASN A 67 13.84 6.06 15.64
CA ASN A 67 14.92 5.12 15.98
C ASN A 67 14.83 4.55 17.39
N LEU A 68 14.39 5.38 18.34
CA LEU A 68 14.49 5.11 19.78
C LEU A 68 13.22 4.52 20.37
N ASN A 69 12.09 4.58 19.67
CA ASN A 69 10.85 3.94 20.10
C ASN A 69 10.83 2.42 19.93
N TYR A 70 11.77 1.89 19.18
CA TYR A 70 11.86 0.45 18.91
C TYR A 70 13.28 -0.04 19.18
N ASP A 71 13.43 -1.00 20.07
CA ASP A 71 14.70 -1.72 20.28
C ASP A 71 14.80 -2.94 19.35
N THR A 72 15.75 -3.81 19.57
CA THR A 72 15.88 -5.08 18.87
C THR A 72 14.71 -6.01 19.21
N GLY A 73 14.24 -6.75 18.23
CA GLY A 73 13.10 -7.65 18.40
C GLY A 73 12.04 -7.46 17.32
N LEU A 74 10.84 -7.92 17.61
CA LEU A 74 9.68 -7.76 16.74
C LEU A 74 9.21 -6.29 16.77
N VAL A 75 9.11 -5.67 15.59
CA VAL A 75 8.72 -4.25 15.46
C VAL A 75 7.48 -4.05 14.58
N SER A 76 7.02 -5.10 13.92
CA SER A 76 5.77 -5.13 13.17
C SER A 76 5.27 -6.57 13.07
N ASN A 77 3.98 -6.76 13.25
CA ASN A 77 3.27 -8.04 13.09
C ASN A 77 1.94 -7.75 12.39
N ALA A 78 2.01 -7.63 11.08
CA ALA A 78 0.97 -7.07 10.25
C ALA A 78 0.12 -8.14 9.56
N PHE A 79 -1.19 -8.02 9.70
CA PHE A 79 -2.20 -8.73 8.93
C PHE A 79 -2.83 -7.77 7.94
N LYS A 80 -2.91 -8.16 6.67
CA LYS A 80 -3.42 -7.32 5.61
C LYS A 80 -4.38 -8.09 4.71
N ALA A 81 -5.43 -7.42 4.27
CA ALA A 81 -6.36 -7.90 3.27
C ALA A 81 -6.48 -6.87 2.15
N VAL A 82 -6.40 -7.32 0.90
CA VAL A 82 -6.70 -6.50 -0.29
C VAL A 82 -7.78 -7.22 -1.07
N SER A 83 -8.90 -6.54 -1.29
CA SER A 83 -10.03 -7.08 -2.04
C SER A 83 -10.29 -6.25 -3.28
N GLU A 84 -10.46 -6.92 -4.41
CA GLU A 84 -10.77 -6.38 -5.73
C GLU A 84 -12.09 -6.96 -6.20
N LEU A 85 -13.04 -6.12 -6.56
CA LEU A 85 -14.35 -6.49 -7.04
C LEU A 85 -14.58 -5.85 -8.40
N ALA A 86 -14.77 -6.65 -9.42
CA ALA A 86 -15.09 -6.22 -10.77
C ALA A 86 -16.49 -6.68 -11.17
N PHE A 87 -17.19 -5.81 -11.86
CA PHE A 87 -18.48 -6.08 -12.51
C PHE A 87 -18.34 -5.69 -13.96
N ASP A 88 -18.43 -6.65 -14.86
CA ASP A 88 -18.30 -6.43 -16.29
C ASP A 88 -19.59 -6.85 -17.02
N ARG A 89 -20.01 -6.01 -17.97
CA ARG A 89 -21.15 -6.29 -18.86
C ARG A 89 -20.85 -5.81 -20.27
N GLY A 90 -20.41 -6.72 -21.11
CA GLY A 90 -20.07 -6.40 -22.48
C GLY A 90 -19.01 -5.29 -22.60
N ASN A 91 -19.43 -4.08 -22.94
CA ASN A 91 -18.53 -2.98 -23.22
C ASN A 91 -18.23 -2.07 -22.02
N TYR A 92 -18.89 -2.26 -20.89
CA TYR A 92 -18.73 -1.39 -19.70
C TYR A 92 -18.71 -2.20 -18.42
N GLY A 93 -18.13 -1.61 -17.39
CA GLY A 93 -18.04 -2.24 -16.09
C GLY A 93 -17.72 -1.26 -14.96
N LEU A 94 -17.63 -1.82 -13.77
CA LEU A 94 -17.25 -1.14 -12.53
C LEU A 94 -16.12 -1.91 -11.87
N PHE A 95 -15.20 -1.21 -11.26
CA PHE A 95 -14.12 -1.79 -10.49
C PHE A 95 -14.00 -1.09 -9.13
N VAL A 96 -13.89 -1.89 -8.07
CA VAL A 96 -13.67 -1.40 -6.71
C VAL A 96 -12.54 -2.18 -6.07
N ARG A 97 -11.58 -1.50 -5.44
CA ARG A 97 -10.49 -2.10 -4.67
C ARG A 97 -10.39 -1.43 -3.31
N GLY A 98 -10.28 -2.24 -2.29
CA GLY A 98 -10.07 -1.79 -0.93
C GLY A 98 -8.96 -2.56 -0.23
N SER A 99 -8.40 -1.97 0.82
CA SER A 99 -7.42 -2.62 1.68
C SER A 99 -7.76 -2.42 3.15
N ALA A 100 -7.42 -3.42 3.95
CA ALA A 100 -7.46 -3.37 5.41
C ALA A 100 -6.11 -3.81 5.96
N LEU A 101 -5.64 -3.15 7.01
CA LEU A 101 -4.41 -3.46 7.74
C LEU A 101 -4.71 -3.50 9.24
N TYR A 102 -4.07 -4.44 9.93
CA TYR A 102 -3.93 -4.44 11.38
C TYR A 102 -2.54 -4.93 11.77
N ASP A 103 -1.75 -4.04 12.37
CA ASP A 103 -0.43 -4.35 12.91
C ASP A 103 -0.50 -4.42 14.43
N TYR A 104 -0.37 -5.63 14.96
CA TYR A 104 -0.47 -5.90 16.40
C TYR A 104 0.60 -5.16 17.22
N GLU A 105 1.84 -5.06 16.70
CA GLU A 105 2.91 -4.38 17.43
C GLU A 105 2.65 -2.88 17.56
N VAL A 106 2.14 -2.26 16.49
CA VAL A 106 1.84 -0.82 16.47
C VAL A 106 0.61 -0.48 17.33
N GLU A 107 -0.40 -1.37 17.35
CA GLU A 107 -1.67 -1.11 18.05
C GLU A 107 -1.61 -1.45 19.54
N GLU A 108 -1.01 -2.58 19.90
CA GLU A 108 -1.15 -3.16 21.22
C GLU A 108 0.13 -3.04 22.06
N GLN A 109 1.31 -2.91 21.44
CA GLN A 109 2.56 -2.87 22.19
C GLN A 109 2.99 -1.43 22.52
N PRO A 110 3.54 -1.20 23.72
CA PRO A 110 4.07 0.10 24.08
C PRO A 110 5.37 0.37 23.30
N THR A 111 5.60 1.62 22.98
CA THR A 111 6.89 2.09 22.48
C THR A 111 7.83 2.40 23.65
N GLU A 112 9.14 2.29 23.42
CA GLU A 112 10.16 2.46 24.47
C GLU A 112 10.23 3.88 25.05
N ARG A 113 9.89 4.89 24.26
CA ARG A 113 10.12 6.28 24.61
C ARG A 113 8.86 7.14 24.53
N THR A 114 8.34 7.35 23.34
CA THR A 114 7.20 8.24 23.09
C THR A 114 6.02 7.45 22.58
N PRO A 115 4.87 7.42 23.31
CA PRO A 115 3.69 6.72 22.85
C PRO A 115 3.22 7.23 21.47
N ILE A 116 2.86 6.31 20.60
CA ILE A 116 2.24 6.66 19.31
C ILE A 116 0.84 7.23 19.60
N SER A 117 0.56 8.40 19.02
CA SER A 117 -0.76 9.00 19.15
C SER A 117 -1.84 8.12 18.50
N GLU A 118 -3.09 8.27 18.95
CA GLU A 118 -4.23 7.57 18.32
C GLU A 118 -4.29 7.80 16.82
N SER A 119 -4.10 9.05 16.36
CA SER A 119 -4.03 9.37 14.94
C SER A 119 -2.87 8.68 14.23
N GLY A 120 -1.73 8.50 14.89
CA GLY A 120 -0.58 7.79 14.37
C GLY A 120 -0.86 6.30 14.23
N ARG A 121 -1.50 5.68 15.21
CA ARG A 121 -1.94 4.29 15.15
C ARG A 121 -2.94 4.06 14.01
N ASN A 122 -3.97 4.90 13.90
CA ASN A 122 -4.96 4.83 12.82
C ASN A 122 -4.36 5.02 11.41
N LEU A 123 -3.15 5.55 11.30
CA LEU A 123 -2.46 5.69 10.02
C LEU A 123 -1.48 4.54 9.72
N ALA A 124 -0.82 4.02 10.75
CA ALA A 124 0.28 3.08 10.61
C ALA A 124 -0.06 1.67 11.12
N GLY A 125 -0.94 1.54 12.12
CA GLY A 125 -1.24 0.29 12.79
C GLY A 125 -2.54 -0.35 12.33
N SER A 126 -3.61 0.42 12.12
CA SER A 126 -4.89 -0.14 11.68
C SER A 126 -5.67 0.80 10.78
N TYR A 127 -6.13 0.31 9.64
CA TYR A 127 -7.00 1.07 8.75
C TYR A 127 -7.83 0.17 7.83
N VAL A 128 -8.94 0.73 7.36
CA VAL A 128 -9.67 0.26 6.18
C VAL A 128 -9.71 1.42 5.18
N ARG A 129 -9.25 1.19 3.97
CA ARG A 129 -9.15 2.23 2.92
C ARG A 129 -9.80 1.77 1.63
N LEU A 130 -10.61 2.65 1.03
CA LEU A 130 -11.02 2.50 -0.35
C LEU A 130 -9.87 3.01 -1.22
N LEU A 131 -9.35 2.12 -2.05
CA LEU A 131 -8.33 2.44 -3.03
C LEU A 131 -9.00 2.88 -4.33
N ASP A 132 -9.27 1.98 -5.26
CA ASP A 132 -9.89 2.30 -6.53
C ASP A 132 -11.42 2.16 -6.46
N ALA A 133 -12.12 3.03 -7.17
CA ALA A 133 -13.56 2.94 -7.42
C ALA A 133 -13.89 3.71 -8.70
N PHE A 134 -13.99 3.02 -9.84
CA PHE A 134 -14.22 3.65 -11.13
C PHE A 134 -15.15 2.83 -12.03
N ALA A 135 -15.83 3.55 -12.92
CA ALA A 135 -16.51 2.97 -14.05
C ALA A 135 -15.61 2.99 -15.29
N HIS A 136 -15.75 1.99 -16.15
CA HIS A 136 -15.02 1.93 -17.41
C HIS A 136 -15.92 1.48 -18.56
N GLY A 137 -15.51 1.83 -19.77
CA GLY A 137 -16.17 1.38 -20.97
C GLY A 137 -15.23 1.37 -22.18
N ARG A 138 -15.50 0.46 -23.13
CA ARG A 138 -14.74 0.30 -24.38
C ARG A 138 -15.68 0.11 -25.55
N TRP A 139 -15.47 0.84 -26.61
CA TRP A 139 -16.26 0.77 -27.83
C TRP A 139 -15.38 0.80 -29.07
N ASP A 140 -15.74 0.04 -30.08
CA ASP A 140 -15.14 0.17 -31.41
C ASP A 140 -15.83 1.32 -32.19
N LEU A 141 -15.04 2.28 -32.60
CA LEU A 141 -15.49 3.39 -33.45
C LEU A 141 -14.72 3.36 -34.79
N ASN A 142 -15.31 2.73 -35.79
CA ASN A 142 -14.72 2.62 -37.15
C ASN A 142 -13.35 1.92 -37.18
N GLY A 143 -13.18 0.87 -36.39
CA GLY A 143 -11.93 0.10 -36.30
C GLY A 143 -10.90 0.70 -35.35
N HIS A 144 -11.29 1.69 -34.57
CA HIS A 144 -10.48 2.28 -33.50
C HIS A 144 -11.14 2.05 -32.12
N GLU A 145 -10.36 1.70 -31.14
CA GLU A 145 -10.87 1.51 -29.78
C GLU A 145 -10.97 2.86 -29.04
N LEU A 146 -12.20 3.21 -28.62
CA LEU A 146 -12.44 4.27 -27.64
C LEU A 146 -12.57 3.65 -26.25
N GLY A 147 -11.63 3.97 -25.36
CA GLY A 147 -11.67 3.63 -23.95
C GLY A 147 -12.01 4.84 -23.08
N VAL A 148 -12.88 4.65 -22.10
CA VAL A 148 -13.24 5.69 -21.10
C VAL A 148 -13.16 5.09 -19.71
N ARG A 149 -12.57 5.83 -18.76
CA ARG A 149 -12.57 5.49 -17.33
C ARG A 149 -12.89 6.75 -16.52
N ALA A 150 -13.75 6.63 -15.52
CA ALA A 150 -14.15 7.73 -14.66
C ALA A 150 -14.30 7.29 -13.22
N GLY A 151 -13.71 8.02 -12.29
CA GLY A 151 -13.75 7.79 -10.85
C GLY A 151 -12.38 7.77 -10.21
N ARG A 152 -12.34 7.22 -9.01
CA ARG A 152 -11.12 7.12 -8.21
C ARG A 152 -10.24 5.99 -8.75
N GLN A 153 -9.08 6.35 -9.29
CA GLN A 153 -8.21 5.41 -9.99
C GLN A 153 -6.75 5.83 -9.96
N VAL A 154 -5.87 4.87 -10.23
CA VAL A 154 -4.45 5.10 -10.55
C VAL A 154 -4.30 4.98 -12.05
N VAL A 155 -3.69 5.98 -12.69
CA VAL A 155 -3.34 5.94 -14.11
C VAL A 155 -1.84 5.67 -14.25
N ASN A 156 -1.50 4.58 -14.91
CA ASN A 156 -0.11 4.19 -15.17
C ASN A 156 0.22 4.40 -16.66
N TRP A 157 1.20 5.26 -16.94
CA TRP A 157 1.68 5.57 -18.29
C TRP A 157 3.12 5.12 -18.49
N GLY A 158 3.42 3.88 -18.15
CA GLY A 158 4.71 3.27 -18.43
C GLY A 158 5.50 2.84 -17.20
N GLU A 159 6.76 2.49 -17.38
CA GLU A 159 7.59 1.78 -16.40
C GLU A 159 8.36 2.68 -15.43
N SER A 160 8.24 4.00 -15.51
CA SER A 160 8.99 4.95 -14.66
C SER A 160 8.42 5.09 -13.24
N THR A 161 7.97 4.00 -12.66
CA THR A 161 7.37 3.94 -11.32
C THR A 161 8.33 4.40 -10.21
N PHE A 162 9.61 4.06 -10.33
CA PHE A 162 10.62 4.35 -9.31
C PHE A 162 11.46 5.61 -9.61
N ILE A 163 11.21 6.28 -10.72
CA ILE A 163 11.90 7.53 -11.06
C ILE A 163 11.18 8.68 -10.37
N GLN A 164 11.82 9.29 -9.40
CA GLN A 164 11.29 10.46 -8.72
C GLN A 164 11.04 11.61 -9.73
N GLY A 165 9.82 12.13 -9.76
CA GLY A 165 9.40 13.10 -10.77
C GLY A 165 9.05 12.51 -12.12
N GLY A 166 9.02 11.18 -12.28
CA GLY A 166 8.50 10.51 -13.46
C GLY A 166 7.00 10.75 -13.67
N ILE A 167 6.52 10.49 -14.89
CA ILE A 167 5.15 10.81 -15.28
C ILE A 167 4.09 10.16 -14.36
N ASN A 168 4.33 8.95 -13.87
CA ASN A 168 3.42 8.27 -12.96
C ASN A 168 3.31 8.97 -11.61
N ASN A 169 4.42 9.52 -11.09
CA ASN A 169 4.45 10.24 -9.82
C ASN A 169 3.91 11.68 -9.96
N ALA A 170 3.84 12.22 -11.16
CA ALA A 170 3.28 13.53 -11.41
C ALA A 170 1.75 13.54 -11.31
N ILE A 171 1.11 12.43 -11.65
CA ILE A 171 -0.35 12.30 -11.68
C ILE A 171 -0.93 11.46 -10.53
N ASN A 172 -0.12 10.62 -9.88
CA ASN A 172 -0.57 9.81 -8.74
C ASN A 172 0.21 10.20 -7.48
N HIS A 173 -0.49 10.30 -6.37
CA HIS A 173 0.16 10.43 -5.07
C HIS A 173 0.77 9.10 -4.66
N PHE A 174 1.89 9.16 -3.93
CA PHE A 174 2.63 7.97 -3.54
C PHE A 174 2.83 7.93 -2.01
N ASP A 175 2.32 6.89 -1.38
CA ASP A 175 2.48 6.62 0.05
C ASP A 175 3.69 5.70 0.28
N VAL A 176 4.84 6.28 0.58
CA VAL A 176 6.06 5.51 0.88
C VAL A 176 5.90 4.66 2.14
N SER A 177 5.04 5.06 3.07
CA SER A 177 4.80 4.34 4.32
C SER A 177 4.17 2.97 4.06
N ALA A 178 3.30 2.88 3.05
CA ALA A 178 2.68 1.62 2.66
C ALA A 178 3.70 0.54 2.28
N LEU A 179 4.86 0.93 1.70
CA LEU A 179 5.91 -0.02 1.31
C LEU A 179 6.70 -0.58 2.50
N ARG A 180 6.58 0.02 3.69
CA ARG A 180 7.27 -0.46 4.89
C ARG A 180 6.51 -1.58 5.59
N VAL A 181 5.23 -1.72 5.30
CA VAL A 181 4.41 -2.80 5.85
C VAL A 181 4.88 -4.14 5.27
N PRO A 182 5.20 -5.13 6.09
CA PRO A 182 5.61 -6.45 5.60
C PRO A 182 4.58 -7.05 4.65
N GLY A 183 5.03 -7.57 3.50
CA GLY A 183 4.15 -8.14 2.47
C GLY A 183 3.39 -7.12 1.61
N SER A 184 3.81 -5.85 1.61
CA SER A 184 3.19 -4.83 0.75
C SER A 184 3.66 -4.91 -0.70
N GLU A 185 2.75 -4.61 -1.61
CA GLU A 185 3.02 -4.52 -3.04
C GLU A 185 3.13 -3.05 -3.48
N VAL A 186 3.93 -2.78 -4.53
CA VAL A 186 4.13 -1.43 -5.07
C VAL A 186 2.81 -0.77 -5.50
N ARG A 187 1.86 -1.56 -6.01
CA ARG A 187 0.53 -1.07 -6.40
C ARG A 187 -0.28 -0.48 -5.25
N GLU A 188 0.02 -0.85 -4.00
CA GLU A 188 -0.66 -0.35 -2.82
C GLU A 188 -0.12 1.02 -2.37
N ALA A 189 1.09 1.37 -2.79
CA ALA A 189 1.69 2.65 -2.50
C ALA A 189 1.14 3.80 -3.36
N TYR A 190 0.53 3.51 -4.49
CA TYR A 190 -0.17 4.52 -5.26
C TYR A 190 -1.53 4.83 -4.66
N LEU A 191 -1.75 6.10 -4.31
CA LEU A 191 -3.02 6.58 -3.81
C LEU A 191 -3.90 7.03 -4.97
N PRO A 192 -5.01 6.34 -5.24
CA PRO A 192 -5.90 6.68 -6.33
C PRO A 192 -6.52 8.07 -6.16
N GLN A 193 -6.68 8.77 -7.27
CA GLN A 193 -7.29 10.09 -7.35
C GLN A 193 -8.55 10.08 -8.23
N GLU A 194 -9.44 11.05 -8.02
CA GLU A 194 -10.60 11.26 -8.88
C GLU A 194 -10.13 11.75 -10.25
N MET A 195 -10.28 10.91 -11.26
CA MET A 195 -9.80 11.20 -12.61
C MET A 195 -10.82 10.77 -13.67
N PHE A 196 -10.76 11.46 -14.79
CA PHE A 196 -11.43 11.07 -16.03
C PHE A 196 -10.36 10.82 -17.10
N GLN A 197 -10.37 9.62 -17.67
CA GLN A 197 -9.42 9.20 -18.69
C GLN A 197 -10.17 8.83 -19.96
N VAL A 198 -9.67 9.30 -21.09
CA VAL A 198 -10.11 8.87 -22.44
C VAL A 198 -8.88 8.40 -23.20
N SER A 199 -8.99 7.26 -23.85
CA SER A 199 -8.01 6.72 -24.80
C SER A 199 -8.66 6.45 -26.14
N TYR A 200 -7.96 6.75 -27.21
CA TYR A 200 -8.39 6.45 -28.56
C TYR A 200 -7.20 5.91 -29.34
N ALA A 201 -7.27 4.70 -29.86
CA ALA A 201 -6.17 3.98 -30.51
C ALA A 201 -6.63 3.28 -31.80
#